data_d482ab6af66ef795ba0dc37fdc628fdb
#
_entry.id   d482ab6af66ef795ba0dc37fdc628fdb
#
_cell.length_a   1.000
_cell.length_b   1.000
_cell.length_c   1.000
_cell.angle_alpha   90.00
_cell.angle_beta   90.00
_cell.angle_gamma   90.00
#
_symmetry.space_group_name_H-M   'P 1'
#
loop_
_entity.id
_entity.type
_entity.pdbx_description
1 polymer ?
#
loop_
_entity_poly.entity_id
_entity_poly.type
_entity_poly.pdbx_seq_one_letter_code
_entity_poly.pdbx_strand_id
1 'polypeptide(L)'
;VYKRQVNIGTIGHVDHGKTTLTSAITTVLAEKGLSQKMAYDQIDGAPEEKARGITINTCHVEYETEKRHYAHVDCPGHADYVKNMITGAAQMDGAILVIAATDGPMAQTREHILLSRQVGVPKLIVFLNKCDMVDDEELLELVEMEVRELLNEYGFPGDDTPIIRGSALKALEGDPKAKEAIVELMNTVDEYIPDPVRETDKPFLMPVEDVFSITGRGTVATGRVERGTVKVGDTVEIVGIKDTRSAVITGVEMFRKLLDQAEAGDNIGVLLRGIAREDIVRGQVLAKPKSVTPHSEFKAEVYVLTK
;
A
#
# COMPACT_ATOMS: atom_id res chain seq x y z
N VAL A 1 24.57 0.89 3.72
CA VAL A 1 24.01 -0.37 3.23
C VAL A 1 22.57 -0.07 2.82
N TYR A 2 22.27 -0.21 1.54
CA TYR A 2 20.91 -0.03 1.03
C TYR A 2 20.05 -1.19 1.58
N LYS A 3 19.07 -0.89 2.45
CA LYS A 3 18.12 -1.88 2.92
C LYS A 3 17.14 -2.20 1.79
N ARG A 4 16.78 -3.48 1.64
CA ARG A 4 15.80 -3.90 0.63
C ARG A 4 14.43 -3.28 0.94
N GLN A 5 13.80 -2.70 -0.07
CA GLN A 5 12.45 -2.16 0.07
C GLN A 5 11.42 -3.28 0.03
N VAL A 6 10.49 -3.23 0.99
CA VAL A 6 9.29 -4.07 1.04
C VAL A 6 8.06 -3.15 1.03
N ASN A 7 7.12 -3.43 0.15
CA ASN A 7 5.88 -2.67 0.06
C ASN A 7 4.83 -3.34 0.95
N ILE A 8 4.37 -2.61 1.96
CA ILE A 8 3.33 -3.08 2.86
C ILE A 8 2.20 -2.06 2.89
N GLY A 9 1.02 -2.44 3.37
CA GLY A 9 -0.04 -1.46 3.56
C GLY A 9 -1.08 -1.88 4.57
N THR A 10 -1.93 -0.94 4.94
CA THR A 10 -3.08 -1.13 5.82
C THR A 10 -4.35 -1.31 5.01
N ILE A 11 -5.09 -2.36 5.32
CA ILE A 11 -6.41 -2.68 4.76
C ILE A 11 -7.40 -2.95 5.89
N GLY A 12 -8.70 -2.92 5.61
CA GLY A 12 -9.76 -3.20 6.58
C GLY A 12 -10.89 -2.18 6.53
N HIS A 13 -11.90 -2.37 7.35
CA HIS A 13 -13.12 -1.56 7.37
C HIS A 13 -12.85 -0.07 7.68
N VAL A 14 -13.78 0.81 7.27
CA VAL A 14 -13.78 2.21 7.69
C VAL A 14 -13.86 2.29 9.23
N ASP A 15 -13.26 3.29 9.83
CA ASP A 15 -13.21 3.53 11.29
C ASP A 15 -12.52 2.46 12.16
N HIS A 16 -11.94 1.41 11.57
CA HIS A 16 -11.11 0.45 12.31
C HIS A 16 -9.73 0.98 12.70
N GLY A 17 -9.35 2.18 12.23
CA GLY A 17 -8.14 2.90 12.66
C GLY A 17 -6.89 2.60 11.82
N LYS A 18 -7.03 2.33 10.51
CA LYS A 18 -5.91 2.12 9.58
C LYS A 18 -4.92 3.29 9.56
N THR A 19 -5.40 4.47 9.25
CA THR A 19 -4.59 5.70 9.20
C THR A 19 -4.03 6.06 10.58
N THR A 20 -4.78 5.80 11.66
CA THR A 20 -4.29 5.95 13.04
C THR A 20 -3.12 4.99 13.31
N LEU A 21 -3.21 3.73 12.84
CA LEU A 21 -2.13 2.76 12.97
C LEU A 21 -0.90 3.18 12.16
N THR A 22 -1.08 3.64 10.92
CA THR A 22 0.00 4.15 10.07
C THR A 22 0.72 5.33 10.77
N SER A 23 -0.03 6.26 11.36
CA SER A 23 0.53 7.37 12.15
C SER A 23 1.26 6.86 13.41
N ALA A 24 0.72 5.85 14.10
CA ALA A 24 1.36 5.25 15.28
C ALA A 24 2.68 4.55 14.93
N ILE A 25 2.72 3.80 13.83
CA ILE A 25 3.94 3.14 13.34
C ILE A 25 5.03 4.19 13.08
N THR A 26 4.73 5.24 12.30
CA THR A 26 5.72 6.28 12.00
C THR A 26 6.18 7.02 13.25
N THR A 27 5.28 7.27 14.21
CA THR A 27 5.60 7.95 15.47
C THR A 27 6.52 7.12 16.35
N VAL A 28 6.20 5.82 16.57
CA VAL A 28 7.00 4.91 17.40
C VAL A 28 8.37 4.65 16.78
N LEU A 29 8.44 4.49 15.45
CA LEU A 29 9.71 4.31 14.74
C LEU A 29 10.55 5.60 14.70
N ALA A 30 9.92 6.78 14.67
CA ALA A 30 10.61 8.06 14.74
C ALA A 30 11.33 8.25 16.09
N GLU A 31 10.80 7.75 17.20
CA GLU A 31 11.46 7.77 18.51
C GLU A 31 12.78 6.96 18.49
N LYS A 32 12.91 6.01 17.57
CA LYS A 32 14.11 5.19 17.34
C LYS A 32 15.01 5.76 16.21
N GLY A 33 14.64 6.90 15.61
CA GLY A 33 15.36 7.48 14.48
C GLY A 33 15.19 6.72 13.13
N LEU A 34 14.16 5.86 13.02
CA LEU A 34 13.92 4.98 11.89
C LEU A 34 12.80 5.47 10.96
N SER A 35 12.19 6.60 11.27
CA SER A 35 11.14 7.23 10.47
C SER A 35 11.12 8.74 10.68
N GLN A 36 10.36 9.44 9.81
CA GLN A 36 9.84 10.76 10.11
C GLN A 36 8.42 10.60 10.65
N LYS A 37 8.14 11.24 11.80
CA LYS A 37 6.80 11.25 12.36
C LYS A 37 5.81 11.87 11.37
N MET A 38 4.74 11.15 11.06
CA MET A 38 3.62 11.65 10.27
C MET A 38 2.34 11.68 11.11
N ALA A 39 1.75 12.86 11.24
CA ALA A 39 0.46 13.00 11.91
C ALA A 39 -0.68 12.53 11.00
N TYR A 40 -1.81 12.17 11.61
CA TYR A 40 -3.00 11.71 10.90
C TYR A 40 -3.41 12.63 9.74
N ASP A 41 -3.46 13.95 9.99
CA ASP A 41 -3.85 15.00 9.04
C ASP A 41 -2.81 15.24 7.92
N GLN A 42 -1.63 14.64 8.03
CA GLN A 42 -0.61 14.65 6.98
C GLN A 42 -0.74 13.43 6.06
N ILE A 43 -1.30 12.33 6.57
CA ILE A 43 -1.61 11.11 5.81
C ILE A 43 -2.90 11.35 5.03
N ASP A 44 -4.01 11.68 5.72
CA ASP A 44 -5.28 12.09 5.11
C ASP A 44 -5.24 13.60 4.82
N GLY A 45 -4.43 13.99 3.84
CA GLY A 45 -4.08 15.39 3.62
C GLY A 45 -5.05 16.18 2.73
N ALA A 46 -5.86 15.49 1.91
CA ALA A 46 -6.77 16.14 0.97
C ALA A 46 -7.91 16.87 1.70
N PRO A 47 -8.37 18.04 1.19
CA PRO A 47 -9.46 18.78 1.82
C PRO A 47 -10.74 17.97 2.02
N GLU A 48 -11.05 17.06 1.09
CA GLU A 48 -12.23 16.21 1.15
C GLU A 48 -12.08 15.12 2.23
N GLU A 49 -10.88 14.54 2.38
CA GLU A 49 -10.54 13.57 3.42
C GLU A 49 -10.70 14.19 4.81
N LYS A 50 -10.15 15.40 4.99
CA LYS A 50 -10.27 16.15 6.24
C LYS A 50 -11.72 16.53 6.57
N ALA A 51 -12.51 16.90 5.55
CA ALA A 51 -13.92 17.27 5.75
C ALA A 51 -14.79 16.07 6.12
N ARG A 52 -14.48 14.89 5.61
CA ARG A 52 -15.25 13.66 5.84
C ARG A 52 -14.70 12.80 6.96
N GLY A 53 -13.44 12.99 7.37
CA GLY A 53 -12.73 12.17 8.36
C GLY A 53 -12.47 10.73 7.87
N ILE A 54 -12.36 10.53 6.55
CA ILE A 54 -12.12 9.21 5.94
C ILE A 54 -11.03 9.30 4.87
N THR A 55 -10.23 8.24 4.73
CA THR A 55 -9.26 8.12 3.64
C THR A 55 -9.98 7.87 2.32
N ILE A 56 -9.67 8.65 1.31
CA ILE A 56 -10.24 8.56 -0.04
C ILE A 56 -9.19 8.02 -1.03
N ASN A 57 -7.99 8.59 -1.00
CA ASN A 57 -6.89 8.21 -1.86
C ASN A 57 -5.88 7.37 -1.09
N THR A 58 -5.11 6.55 -1.80
CA THR A 58 -3.96 5.88 -1.19
C THR A 58 -2.89 6.90 -0.83
N CYS A 59 -2.35 6.79 0.36
CA CYS A 59 -1.21 7.59 0.80
C CYS A 59 0.02 6.69 0.95
N HIS A 60 1.17 7.15 0.45
CA HIS A 60 2.43 6.43 0.58
C HIS A 60 3.29 7.08 1.66
N VAL A 61 3.73 6.26 2.60
CA VAL A 61 4.58 6.65 3.73
C VAL A 61 5.83 5.79 3.76
N GLU A 62 7.00 6.38 4.04
CA GLU A 62 8.23 5.60 4.20
C GLU A 62 8.65 5.51 5.68
N TYR A 63 9.19 4.36 6.06
CA TYR A 63 9.85 4.13 7.34
C TYR A 63 10.79 2.93 7.26
N GLU A 64 11.61 2.77 8.28
CA GLU A 64 12.55 1.66 8.37
C GLU A 64 12.39 0.88 9.68
N THR A 65 12.79 -0.36 9.63
CA THR A 65 13.19 -1.14 10.80
C THR A 65 14.72 -1.30 10.78
N GLU A 66 15.28 -2.02 11.74
CA GLU A 66 16.69 -2.36 11.69
C GLU A 66 17.04 -3.24 10.47
N LYS A 67 16.06 -4.06 10.00
CA LYS A 67 16.23 -5.06 8.95
C LYS A 67 15.88 -4.56 7.56
N ARG A 68 14.82 -3.72 7.42
CA ARG A 68 14.21 -3.41 6.13
C ARG A 68 13.82 -1.93 5.99
N HIS A 69 13.69 -1.49 4.74
CA HIS A 69 13.03 -0.24 4.36
C HIS A 69 11.61 -0.56 3.86
N TYR A 70 10.63 0.19 4.33
CA TYR A 70 9.22 -0.02 3.98
C TYR A 70 8.65 1.17 3.22
N ALA A 71 8.01 0.87 2.09
CA ALA A 71 7.02 1.74 1.47
C ALA A 71 5.64 1.27 1.94
N HIS A 72 4.97 2.09 2.72
CA HIS A 72 3.66 1.77 3.30
C HIS A 72 2.55 2.49 2.54
N VAL A 73 1.55 1.72 2.12
CA VAL A 73 0.36 2.22 1.42
C VAL A 73 -0.81 2.22 2.37
N ASP A 74 -1.27 3.39 2.80
CA ASP A 74 -2.51 3.51 3.57
C ASP A 74 -3.70 3.50 2.61
N CYS A 75 -4.58 2.49 2.74
CA CYS A 75 -5.70 2.26 1.82
C CYS A 75 -7.02 2.78 2.40
N PRO A 76 -7.90 3.33 1.55
CA PRO A 76 -9.25 3.69 1.97
C PRO A 76 -10.04 2.47 2.46
N GLY A 77 -10.91 2.68 3.44
CA GLY A 77 -11.76 1.61 4.02
C GLY A 77 -13.21 1.64 3.53
N HIS A 78 -13.66 2.73 2.92
CA HIS A 78 -15.04 2.93 2.51
C HIS A 78 -15.35 2.28 1.16
N ALA A 79 -16.52 1.66 1.02
CA ALA A 79 -16.94 0.93 -0.19
C ALA A 79 -16.89 1.77 -1.47
N ASP A 80 -17.16 3.07 -1.39
CA ASP A 80 -17.13 3.97 -2.56
C ASP A 80 -15.73 4.09 -3.17
N TYR A 81 -14.67 3.79 -2.40
CA TYR A 81 -13.27 3.95 -2.80
C TYR A 81 -12.56 2.61 -3.02
N VAL A 82 -13.30 1.54 -3.21
CA VAL A 82 -12.75 0.19 -3.44
C VAL A 82 -11.75 0.12 -4.59
N LYS A 83 -11.95 0.94 -5.64
CA LYS A 83 -11.00 1.03 -6.76
C LYS A 83 -9.61 1.53 -6.32
N ASN A 84 -9.57 2.48 -5.40
CA ASN A 84 -8.32 2.98 -4.85
C ASN A 84 -7.68 1.95 -3.92
N MET A 85 -8.49 1.25 -3.12
CA MET A 85 -8.03 0.13 -2.31
C MET A 85 -7.38 -0.97 -3.16
N ILE A 86 -8.04 -1.41 -4.25
CA ILE A 86 -7.50 -2.42 -5.18
C ILE A 86 -6.16 -1.98 -5.76
N THR A 87 -6.06 -0.73 -6.21
CA THR A 87 -4.81 -0.18 -6.77
C THR A 87 -3.68 -0.16 -5.73
N GLY A 88 -3.99 0.23 -4.50
CA GLY A 88 -3.02 0.20 -3.40
C GLY A 88 -2.60 -1.22 -3.04
N ALA A 89 -3.57 -2.13 -2.88
CA ALA A 89 -3.30 -3.53 -2.54
C ALA A 89 -2.46 -4.26 -3.59
N ALA A 90 -2.66 -3.97 -4.87
CA ALA A 90 -1.87 -4.55 -5.95
C ALA A 90 -0.37 -4.21 -5.88
N GLN A 91 0.01 -3.19 -5.13
CA GLN A 91 1.41 -2.79 -4.94
C GLN A 91 2.09 -3.51 -3.76
N MET A 92 1.36 -4.21 -2.90
CA MET A 92 1.83 -4.73 -1.63
C MET A 92 2.53 -6.08 -1.78
N ASP A 93 3.63 -6.24 -1.06
CA ASP A 93 4.33 -7.52 -0.84
C ASP A 93 3.77 -8.25 0.40
N GLY A 94 2.95 -7.57 1.18
CA GLY A 94 2.18 -8.05 2.32
C GLY A 94 1.26 -6.96 2.84
N ALA A 95 0.22 -7.31 3.61
CA ALA A 95 -0.67 -6.29 4.16
C ALA A 95 -0.97 -6.52 5.65
N ILE A 96 -1.26 -5.42 6.36
CA ILE A 96 -1.75 -5.40 7.73
C ILE A 96 -3.27 -5.23 7.67
N LEU A 97 -4.00 -6.26 8.04
CA LEU A 97 -5.44 -6.21 8.19
C LEU A 97 -5.79 -5.63 9.55
N VAL A 98 -6.40 -4.44 9.56
CA VAL A 98 -6.77 -3.72 10.79
C VAL A 98 -8.23 -4.00 11.11
N ILE A 99 -8.48 -4.56 12.28
CA ILE A 99 -9.82 -4.89 12.78
C ILE A 99 -9.99 -4.25 14.15
N ALA A 100 -11.09 -3.53 14.37
CA ALA A 100 -11.42 -3.02 15.69
C ALA A 100 -11.97 -4.17 16.55
N ALA A 101 -11.39 -4.38 17.74
CA ALA A 101 -11.84 -5.41 18.66
C ALA A 101 -13.29 -5.22 19.14
N THR A 102 -13.76 -3.96 19.13
CA THR A 102 -15.14 -3.61 19.49
C THR A 102 -16.18 -4.07 18.47
N ASP A 103 -15.79 -4.19 17.21
CA ASP A 103 -16.73 -4.37 16.10
C ASP A 103 -16.57 -5.75 15.43
N GLY A 104 -15.38 -6.35 15.56
CA GLY A 104 -15.01 -7.57 14.83
C GLY A 104 -14.92 -7.37 13.30
N PRO A 105 -14.92 -8.46 12.52
CA PRO A 105 -14.90 -8.38 11.07
C PRO A 105 -16.22 -7.84 10.50
N MET A 106 -16.13 -6.74 9.74
CA MET A 106 -17.26 -6.06 9.11
C MET A 106 -17.31 -6.33 7.60
N ALA A 107 -18.32 -5.79 6.92
CA ALA A 107 -18.52 -6.05 5.48
C ALA A 107 -17.30 -5.71 4.62
N GLN A 108 -16.69 -4.52 4.80
CA GLN A 108 -15.49 -4.14 4.03
C GLN A 108 -14.25 -4.95 4.47
N THR A 109 -14.20 -5.50 5.69
CA THR A 109 -13.13 -6.41 6.09
C THR A 109 -13.13 -7.64 5.18
N ARG A 110 -14.30 -8.26 4.97
CA ARG A 110 -14.49 -9.43 4.08
C ARG A 110 -14.11 -9.09 2.65
N GLU A 111 -14.60 -7.96 2.15
CA GLU A 111 -14.28 -7.48 0.80
C GLU A 111 -12.78 -7.22 0.60
N HIS A 112 -12.12 -6.58 1.57
CA HIS A 112 -10.69 -6.29 1.49
C HIS A 112 -9.82 -7.55 1.53
N ILE A 113 -10.16 -8.56 2.32
CA ILE A 113 -9.46 -9.85 2.35
C ILE A 113 -9.60 -10.53 0.97
N LEU A 114 -10.82 -10.61 0.44
CA LEU A 114 -11.08 -11.20 -0.87
C LEU A 114 -10.31 -10.48 -1.98
N LEU A 115 -10.41 -9.15 -2.03
CA LEU A 115 -9.73 -8.34 -3.05
C LEU A 115 -8.20 -8.45 -2.95
N SER A 116 -7.66 -8.45 -1.74
CA SER A 116 -6.22 -8.67 -1.52
C SER A 116 -5.78 -10.02 -2.08
N ARG A 117 -6.59 -11.07 -1.90
CA ARG A 117 -6.32 -12.38 -2.50
C ARG A 117 -6.34 -12.34 -4.02
N GLN A 118 -7.33 -11.64 -4.61
CA GLN A 118 -7.49 -11.52 -6.07
C GLN A 118 -6.33 -10.75 -6.73
N VAL A 119 -5.82 -9.71 -6.09
CA VAL A 119 -4.68 -8.93 -6.63
C VAL A 119 -3.31 -9.55 -6.29
N GLY A 120 -3.30 -10.68 -5.56
CA GLY A 120 -2.09 -11.45 -5.32
C GLY A 120 -1.25 -11.01 -4.12
N VAL A 121 -1.83 -10.33 -3.11
CA VAL A 121 -1.14 -10.09 -1.83
C VAL A 121 -0.77 -11.44 -1.21
N PRO A 122 0.52 -11.73 -0.99
CA PRO A 122 0.94 -13.07 -0.63
C PRO A 122 0.64 -13.46 0.82
N LYS A 123 0.69 -12.49 1.73
CA LYS A 123 0.48 -12.71 3.18
C LYS A 123 -0.19 -11.53 3.85
N LEU A 124 -1.01 -11.85 4.86
CA LEU A 124 -1.64 -10.88 5.75
C LEU A 124 -1.10 -11.04 7.17
N ILE A 125 -1.04 -9.95 7.91
CA ILE A 125 -0.86 -9.91 9.37
C ILE A 125 -2.08 -9.16 9.92
N VAL A 126 -2.61 -9.58 11.05
CA VAL A 126 -3.76 -8.92 11.67
C VAL A 126 -3.28 -8.02 12.80
N PHE A 127 -3.75 -6.78 12.81
CA PHE A 127 -3.68 -5.91 13.97
C PHE A 127 -5.07 -5.73 14.55
N LEU A 128 -5.34 -6.38 15.69
CA LEU A 128 -6.57 -6.22 16.45
C LEU A 128 -6.47 -4.92 17.25
N ASN A 129 -7.08 -3.87 16.71
CA ASN A 129 -7.00 -2.52 17.22
C ASN A 129 -8.10 -2.21 18.23
N LYS A 130 -7.97 -1.14 18.98
CA LYS A 130 -8.91 -0.67 20.00
C LYS A 130 -9.12 -1.68 21.15
N CYS A 131 -8.15 -2.52 21.45
CA CYS A 131 -8.23 -3.48 22.57
C CYS A 131 -8.34 -2.78 23.93
N ASP A 132 -7.95 -1.52 24.04
CA ASP A 132 -8.15 -0.67 25.22
C ASP A 132 -9.62 -0.39 25.55
N MET A 133 -10.54 -0.65 24.64
CA MET A 133 -11.98 -0.46 24.78
C MET A 133 -12.72 -1.76 25.15
N VAL A 134 -12.01 -2.88 25.26
CA VAL A 134 -12.60 -4.20 25.53
C VAL A 134 -11.91 -4.79 26.76
N ASP A 135 -12.64 -4.88 27.86
CA ASP A 135 -12.15 -5.44 29.11
C ASP A 135 -12.32 -6.96 29.24
N ASP A 136 -13.08 -7.57 28.30
CA ASP A 136 -13.42 -8.98 28.29
C ASP A 136 -12.46 -9.77 27.38
N GLU A 137 -11.61 -10.60 28.00
CA GLU A 137 -10.64 -11.44 27.29
C GLU A 137 -11.31 -12.50 26.41
N GLU A 138 -12.45 -13.08 26.84
CA GLU A 138 -13.19 -14.08 26.06
C GLU A 138 -13.76 -13.47 24.76
N LEU A 139 -14.14 -12.19 24.81
CA LEU A 139 -14.58 -11.46 23.63
C LEU A 139 -13.43 -11.24 22.63
N LEU A 140 -12.24 -10.89 23.12
CA LEU A 140 -11.06 -10.74 22.25
C LEU A 140 -10.71 -12.07 21.56
N GLU A 141 -10.73 -13.19 22.31
CA GLU A 141 -10.48 -14.52 21.75
C GLU A 141 -11.55 -14.92 20.71
N LEU A 142 -12.80 -14.58 20.96
CA LEU A 142 -13.89 -14.84 20.00
C LEU A 142 -13.70 -14.08 18.69
N VAL A 143 -13.33 -12.80 18.77
CA VAL A 143 -13.03 -11.98 17.58
C VAL A 143 -11.84 -12.56 16.81
N GLU A 144 -10.77 -13.00 17.50
CA GLU A 144 -9.64 -13.65 16.83
C GLU A 144 -10.05 -14.94 16.12
N MET A 145 -10.89 -15.77 16.73
CA MET A 145 -11.41 -16.98 16.09
C MET A 145 -12.19 -16.65 14.82
N GLU A 146 -13.08 -15.68 14.88
CA GLU A 146 -13.84 -15.22 13.71
C GLU A 146 -12.94 -14.72 12.58
N VAL A 147 -11.90 -13.97 12.94
CA VAL A 147 -10.91 -13.48 11.97
C VAL A 147 -10.15 -14.65 11.30
N ARG A 148 -9.73 -15.66 12.07
CA ARG A 148 -9.04 -16.85 11.54
C ARG A 148 -9.92 -17.64 10.59
N GLU A 149 -11.18 -17.88 10.97
CA GLU A 149 -12.16 -18.56 10.12
C GLU A 149 -12.36 -17.79 8.81
N LEU A 150 -12.49 -16.48 8.89
CA LEU A 150 -12.66 -15.62 7.72
C LEU A 150 -11.42 -15.65 6.80
N LEU A 151 -10.23 -15.62 7.34
CA LEU A 151 -9.00 -15.75 6.55
C LEU A 151 -8.91 -17.10 5.84
N ASN A 152 -9.26 -18.19 6.52
CA ASN A 152 -9.32 -19.53 5.94
C ASN A 152 -10.36 -19.61 4.82
N GLU A 153 -11.54 -19.00 4.98
CA GLU A 153 -12.61 -18.93 3.96
C GLU A 153 -12.08 -18.32 2.65
N TYR A 154 -11.27 -17.26 2.74
CA TYR A 154 -10.72 -16.57 1.56
C TYR A 154 -9.33 -17.08 1.13
N GLY A 155 -8.87 -18.21 1.66
CA GLY A 155 -7.68 -18.92 1.22
C GLY A 155 -6.35 -18.33 1.73
N PHE A 156 -6.39 -17.58 2.82
CA PHE A 156 -5.21 -17.25 3.62
C PHE A 156 -5.05 -18.27 4.77
N PRO A 157 -3.83 -18.55 5.25
CA PRO A 157 -3.62 -19.52 6.34
C PRO A 157 -4.03 -18.90 7.69
N GLY A 158 -5.33 -18.85 7.98
CA GLY A 158 -5.88 -18.18 9.15
C GLY A 158 -5.26 -18.64 10.48
N ASP A 159 -5.02 -19.96 10.62
CA ASP A 159 -4.45 -20.53 11.84
C ASP A 159 -2.98 -20.10 12.06
N ASP A 160 -2.22 -19.92 10.99
CA ASP A 160 -0.82 -19.52 11.02
C ASP A 160 -0.62 -18.00 10.90
N THR A 161 -1.69 -17.25 10.62
CA THR A 161 -1.61 -15.79 10.48
C THR A 161 -1.38 -15.14 11.84
N PRO A 162 -0.32 -14.35 12.00
CA PRO A 162 -0.09 -13.61 13.24
C PRO A 162 -1.19 -12.59 13.50
N ILE A 163 -1.66 -12.54 14.75
CA ILE A 163 -2.60 -11.53 15.25
C ILE A 163 -1.94 -10.81 16.41
N ILE A 164 -1.77 -9.50 16.29
CA ILE A 164 -1.20 -8.62 17.30
C ILE A 164 -2.33 -7.77 17.89
N ARG A 165 -2.51 -7.82 19.19
CA ARG A 165 -3.48 -7.02 19.93
C ARG A 165 -2.88 -5.68 20.33
N GLY A 166 -3.62 -4.58 20.17
CA GLY A 166 -3.12 -3.28 20.56
C GLY A 166 -4.13 -2.15 20.47
N SER A 167 -3.63 -0.94 20.71
CA SER A 167 -4.37 0.30 20.49
C SER A 167 -3.46 1.32 19.83
N ALA A 168 -3.74 1.62 18.57
CA ALA A 168 -2.98 2.61 17.82
C ALA A 168 -3.12 4.01 18.43
N LEU A 169 -4.31 4.34 18.95
CA LEU A 169 -4.55 5.64 19.61
C LEU A 169 -3.73 5.77 20.88
N LYS A 170 -3.74 4.74 21.75
CA LYS A 170 -2.95 4.74 23.00
C LYS A 170 -1.45 4.82 22.75
N ALA A 171 -0.98 4.19 21.67
CA ALA A 171 0.42 4.31 21.25
C ALA A 171 0.77 5.76 20.88
N LEU A 172 -0.09 6.48 20.17
CA LEU A 172 0.06 7.90 19.85
C LEU A 172 0.00 8.79 21.09
N GLU A 173 -0.83 8.44 22.09
CA GLU A 173 -0.92 9.12 23.38
C GLU A 173 0.29 8.86 24.28
N GLY A 174 1.17 7.93 23.90
CA GLY A 174 2.43 7.66 24.60
C GLY A 174 2.38 6.49 25.57
N ASP A 175 1.31 5.70 25.61
CA ASP A 175 1.20 4.51 26.46
C ASP A 175 2.30 3.49 26.13
N PRO A 176 3.13 3.06 27.11
CA PRO A 176 4.25 2.18 26.87
C PRO A 176 3.85 0.80 26.30
N LYS A 177 2.77 0.19 26.83
CA LYS A 177 2.32 -1.13 26.38
C LYS A 177 1.77 -1.06 24.94
N ALA A 178 1.03 -0.02 24.62
CA ALA A 178 0.53 0.19 23.27
C ALA A 178 1.68 0.43 22.28
N LYS A 179 2.75 1.14 22.67
CA LYS A 179 3.97 1.28 21.84
C LYS A 179 4.70 -0.05 21.66
N GLU A 180 4.77 -0.89 22.71
CA GLU A 180 5.34 -2.24 22.61
C GLU A 180 4.59 -3.08 21.58
N ALA A 181 3.26 -3.02 21.54
CA ALA A 181 2.45 -3.72 20.52
C ALA A 181 2.75 -3.24 19.10
N ILE A 182 3.02 -1.95 18.88
CA ILE A 182 3.46 -1.44 17.59
C ILE A 182 4.84 -1.99 17.20
N VAL A 183 5.77 -2.07 18.17
CA VAL A 183 7.10 -2.66 17.94
C VAL A 183 6.98 -4.15 17.62
N GLU A 184 6.14 -4.88 18.34
CA GLU A 184 5.84 -6.29 18.10
C GLU A 184 5.25 -6.49 16.69
N LEU A 185 4.29 -5.65 16.28
CA LEU A 185 3.75 -5.67 14.93
C LEU A 185 4.88 -5.55 13.90
N MET A 186 5.77 -4.58 14.04
CA MET A 186 6.83 -4.35 13.06
C MET A 186 7.88 -5.48 13.05
N ASN A 187 8.19 -6.05 14.20
CA ASN A 187 9.05 -7.24 14.27
C ASN A 187 8.39 -8.44 13.58
N THR A 188 7.09 -8.63 13.79
CA THR A 188 6.31 -9.68 13.12
C THR A 188 6.27 -9.47 11.61
N VAL A 189 6.11 -8.22 11.15
CA VAL A 189 6.19 -7.87 9.72
C VAL A 189 7.56 -8.23 9.14
N ASP A 190 8.65 -7.91 9.85
CA ASP A 190 10.02 -8.25 9.43
C ASP A 190 10.26 -9.76 9.30
N GLU A 191 9.59 -10.58 10.09
CA GLU A 191 9.79 -12.03 10.14
C GLU A 191 8.81 -12.80 9.25
N TYR A 192 7.56 -12.38 9.25
CA TYR A 192 6.49 -13.13 8.59
C TYR A 192 6.33 -12.80 7.10
N ILE A 193 6.52 -11.54 6.71
CA ILE A 193 6.45 -11.13 5.30
C ILE A 193 7.75 -11.54 4.61
N PRO A 194 7.70 -12.37 3.55
CA PRO A 194 8.91 -12.81 2.87
C PRO A 194 9.59 -11.67 2.12
N ASP A 195 10.89 -11.79 1.90
CA ASP A 195 11.58 -10.89 0.99
C ASP A 195 11.02 -11.04 -0.43
N PRO A 196 10.57 -9.95 -1.05
CA PRO A 196 10.00 -10.03 -2.39
C PRO A 196 11.08 -10.39 -3.43
N VAL A 197 10.70 -11.25 -4.37
CA VAL A 197 11.51 -11.53 -5.56
C VAL A 197 11.27 -10.43 -6.57
N ARG A 198 12.36 -9.73 -6.96
CA ARG A 198 12.31 -8.60 -7.92
C ARG A 198 12.86 -9.03 -9.28
N GLU A 199 12.06 -8.88 -10.33
CA GLU A 199 12.43 -9.22 -11.71
C GLU A 199 13.17 -8.05 -12.38
N THR A 200 14.36 -7.71 -11.90
CA THR A 200 15.14 -6.54 -12.35
C THR A 200 15.78 -6.74 -13.74
N ASP A 201 15.94 -7.95 -14.20
CA ASP A 201 16.52 -8.35 -15.49
C ASP A 201 15.52 -8.34 -16.66
N LYS A 202 14.21 -8.23 -16.36
CA LYS A 202 13.17 -8.11 -17.38
C LYS A 202 13.07 -6.69 -17.95
N PRO A 203 12.41 -6.53 -19.12
CA PRO A 203 12.11 -5.19 -19.65
C PRO A 203 11.28 -4.37 -18.66
N PHE A 204 11.65 -3.09 -18.49
CA PHE A 204 10.93 -2.15 -17.61
C PHE A 204 9.44 -2.11 -17.89
N LEU A 205 8.65 -2.14 -16.83
CA LEU A 205 7.20 -1.97 -16.82
C LEU A 205 6.76 -1.30 -15.52
N MET A 206 5.95 -0.24 -15.64
CA MET A 206 5.34 0.47 -14.51
C MET A 206 3.90 0.85 -14.87
N PRO A 207 2.88 0.28 -14.21
CA PRO A 207 1.50 0.76 -14.32
C PRO A 207 1.40 2.20 -13.79
N VAL A 208 0.62 3.02 -14.49
CA VAL A 208 0.35 4.41 -14.09
C VAL A 208 -0.77 4.43 -13.06
N GLU A 209 -0.45 4.87 -11.86
CA GLU A 209 -1.38 4.98 -10.73
C GLU A 209 -2.02 6.36 -10.67
N ASP A 210 -1.20 7.41 -10.77
CA ASP A 210 -1.66 8.79 -10.79
C ASP A 210 -0.83 9.65 -11.75
N VAL A 211 -1.41 10.78 -12.16
CA VAL A 211 -0.78 11.72 -13.10
C VAL A 211 -1.05 13.15 -12.64
N PHE A 212 0.00 13.92 -12.48
CA PHE A 212 -0.09 15.33 -12.15
C PHE A 212 0.96 16.17 -12.88
N SER A 213 0.78 17.47 -12.88
CA SER A 213 1.71 18.42 -13.48
C SER A 213 2.43 19.21 -12.41
N ILE A 214 3.74 19.35 -12.58
CA ILE A 214 4.55 20.26 -11.77
C ILE A 214 4.84 21.50 -12.62
N THR A 215 4.40 22.66 -12.13
CA THR A 215 4.61 23.94 -12.81
C THR A 215 6.10 24.16 -13.11
N GLY A 216 6.43 24.40 -14.37
CA GLY A 216 7.81 24.62 -14.84
C GLY A 216 8.66 23.34 -14.99
N ARG A 217 8.15 22.15 -14.61
CA ARG A 217 8.88 20.88 -14.73
C ARG A 217 8.26 19.91 -15.74
N GLY A 218 6.92 19.83 -15.80
CA GLY A 218 6.22 18.97 -16.75
C GLY A 218 5.27 17.98 -16.07
N THR A 219 4.93 16.92 -16.80
CA THR A 219 4.01 15.88 -16.37
C THR A 219 4.75 14.78 -15.62
N VAL A 220 4.22 14.41 -14.46
CA VAL A 220 4.71 13.30 -13.63
C VAL A 220 3.67 12.19 -13.64
N ALA A 221 4.14 10.97 -13.90
CA ALA A 221 3.38 9.75 -13.70
C ALA A 221 3.94 8.99 -12.49
N THR A 222 3.07 8.56 -11.58
CA THR A 222 3.46 7.74 -10.42
C THR A 222 3.01 6.30 -10.59
N GLY A 223 3.72 5.40 -9.95
CA GLY A 223 3.39 3.99 -9.89
C GLY A 223 4.51 3.15 -9.29
N ARG A 224 4.20 1.88 -9.06
CA ARG A 224 5.21 0.88 -8.68
C ARG A 224 5.87 0.32 -9.94
N VAL A 225 7.18 0.20 -9.92
CA VAL A 225 7.91 -0.56 -10.95
C VAL A 225 7.62 -2.05 -10.77
N GLU A 226 6.90 -2.64 -11.72
CA GLU A 226 6.54 -4.07 -11.64
C GLU A 226 7.74 -4.96 -11.98
N ARG A 227 8.52 -4.58 -12.98
CA ARG A 227 9.69 -5.32 -13.42
C ARG A 227 10.69 -4.43 -14.12
N GLY A 228 11.92 -4.90 -14.20
CA GLY A 228 13.02 -4.23 -14.87
C GLY A 228 13.60 -3.08 -14.07
N THR A 229 14.39 -2.28 -14.77
CA THR A 229 15.02 -1.06 -14.26
C THR A 229 14.78 0.08 -15.22
N VAL A 230 14.78 1.30 -14.69
CA VAL A 230 14.63 2.54 -15.47
C VAL A 230 15.59 3.60 -14.98
N LYS A 231 16.13 4.42 -15.89
CA LYS A 231 17.09 5.48 -15.58
C LYS A 231 16.63 6.81 -16.13
N VAL A 232 17.13 7.87 -15.54
CA VAL A 232 17.01 9.21 -16.12
C VAL A 232 17.69 9.21 -17.51
N GLY A 233 16.97 9.69 -18.52
CA GLY A 233 17.40 9.68 -19.93
C GLY A 233 16.83 8.53 -20.75
N ASP A 234 16.27 7.52 -20.13
CA ASP A 234 15.64 6.41 -20.86
C ASP A 234 14.40 6.88 -21.64
N THR A 235 14.20 6.25 -22.79
CA THR A 235 12.98 6.38 -23.58
C THR A 235 12.02 5.26 -23.15
N VAL A 236 10.75 5.63 -22.89
CA VAL A 236 9.67 4.73 -22.57
C VAL A 236 8.50 4.93 -23.52
N GLU A 237 7.67 3.91 -23.66
CA GLU A 237 6.38 3.99 -24.32
C GLU A 237 5.26 4.05 -23.28
N ILE A 238 4.27 4.91 -23.53
CA ILE A 238 3.01 4.99 -22.79
C ILE A 238 2.03 4.14 -23.57
N VAL A 239 1.63 2.99 -23.02
CA VAL A 239 0.85 1.96 -23.72
C VAL A 239 -0.50 1.74 -23.07
N GLY A 240 -1.52 1.46 -23.86
CA GLY A 240 -2.88 1.12 -23.43
C GLY A 240 -3.83 2.31 -23.39
N ILE A 241 -5.13 2.05 -23.44
CA ILE A 241 -6.27 2.99 -23.39
C ILE A 241 -6.28 4.01 -24.55
N LYS A 242 -5.15 4.65 -24.84
CA LYS A 242 -4.94 5.63 -25.91
C LYS A 242 -3.87 5.13 -26.88
N ASP A 243 -3.66 5.88 -27.97
CA ASP A 243 -2.56 5.62 -28.90
C ASP A 243 -1.22 5.62 -28.18
N THR A 244 -0.38 4.65 -28.51
CA THR A 244 0.95 4.53 -27.92
C THR A 244 1.81 5.75 -28.27
N ARG A 245 2.43 6.33 -27.24
CA ARG A 245 3.32 7.48 -27.39
C ARG A 245 4.67 7.18 -26.73
N SER A 246 5.73 7.75 -27.29
CA SER A 246 7.05 7.69 -26.70
C SER A 246 7.34 8.95 -25.87
N ALA A 247 8.02 8.77 -24.76
CA ALA A 247 8.45 9.84 -23.86
C ALA A 247 9.87 9.58 -23.38
N VAL A 248 10.57 10.65 -23.03
CA VAL A 248 11.89 10.55 -22.38
C VAL A 248 11.73 10.89 -20.89
N ILE A 249 12.26 10.04 -20.03
CA ILE A 249 12.31 10.27 -18.58
C ILE A 249 13.38 11.31 -18.28
N THR A 250 13.00 12.42 -17.67
CA THR A 250 13.92 13.51 -17.31
C THR A 250 14.19 13.60 -15.82
N GLY A 251 13.47 12.82 -15.03
CA GLY A 251 13.68 12.71 -13.58
C GLY A 251 12.96 11.49 -13.03
N VAL A 252 13.56 10.90 -12.01
CA VAL A 252 13.00 9.83 -11.20
C VAL A 252 13.04 10.29 -9.76
N GLU A 253 11.93 10.16 -9.04
CA GLU A 253 11.81 10.59 -7.65
C GLU A 253 11.10 9.50 -6.83
N MET A 254 11.61 9.23 -5.64
CA MET A 254 11.00 8.36 -4.65
C MET A 254 11.03 9.04 -3.29
N PHE A 255 9.85 9.21 -2.64
CA PHE A 255 9.73 9.88 -1.34
C PHE A 255 10.47 11.24 -1.28
N ARG A 256 10.30 12.08 -2.31
CA ARG A 256 10.94 13.38 -2.46
C ARG A 256 12.48 13.36 -2.59
N LYS A 257 13.04 12.18 -2.85
CA LYS A 257 14.48 11.99 -3.13
C LYS A 257 14.65 11.76 -4.63
N LEU A 258 15.53 12.52 -5.26
CA LEU A 258 15.90 12.32 -6.67
C LEU A 258 16.78 11.08 -6.79
N LEU A 259 16.49 10.25 -7.77
CA LEU A 259 17.24 9.04 -8.08
C LEU A 259 17.77 9.09 -9.50
N ASP A 260 18.94 8.49 -9.74
CA ASP A 260 19.47 8.28 -11.08
C ASP A 260 18.78 7.11 -11.79
N GLN A 261 18.34 6.12 -11.02
CA GLN A 261 17.62 4.92 -11.50
C GLN A 261 16.66 4.40 -10.45
N ALA A 262 15.69 3.62 -10.92
CA ALA A 262 14.79 2.83 -10.08
C ALA A 262 14.65 1.41 -10.63
N GLU A 263 14.24 0.47 -9.78
CA GLU A 263 14.14 -0.95 -10.11
C GLU A 263 12.81 -1.57 -9.65
N ALA A 264 12.56 -2.79 -10.08
CA ALA A 264 11.38 -3.54 -9.70
C ALA A 264 11.11 -3.49 -8.20
N GLY A 265 9.92 -3.10 -7.81
CA GLY A 265 9.46 -2.93 -6.43
C GLY A 265 9.46 -1.49 -5.94
N ASP A 266 10.16 -0.57 -6.58
CA ASP A 266 10.19 0.83 -6.19
C ASP A 266 8.89 1.55 -6.54
N ASN A 267 8.34 2.33 -5.60
CA ASN A 267 7.25 3.27 -5.84
C ASN A 267 7.83 4.63 -6.22
N ILE A 268 7.65 5.02 -7.47
CA ILE A 268 8.32 6.20 -8.03
C ILE A 268 7.39 7.16 -8.73
N GLY A 269 7.81 8.41 -8.81
CA GLY A 269 7.31 9.39 -9.77
C GLY A 269 8.34 9.59 -10.88
N VAL A 270 7.90 9.49 -12.13
CA VAL A 270 8.75 9.76 -13.29
C VAL A 270 8.29 11.02 -14.01
N LEU A 271 9.23 11.93 -14.25
CA LEU A 271 9.01 13.15 -15.00
C LEU A 271 9.18 12.87 -16.50
N LEU A 272 8.14 13.11 -17.27
CA LEU A 272 8.05 12.79 -18.69
C LEU A 272 8.20 14.06 -19.54
N ARG A 273 9.15 14.06 -20.48
CA ARG A 273 9.35 15.16 -21.43
C ARG A 273 8.37 15.03 -22.61
N GLY A 274 7.74 16.15 -22.95
CA GLY A 274 6.92 16.27 -24.18
C GLY A 274 5.55 15.61 -24.06
N ILE A 275 5.13 15.26 -22.86
CA ILE A 275 3.81 14.67 -22.58
C ILE A 275 2.99 15.69 -21.77
N ALA A 276 1.82 16.06 -22.29
CA ALA A 276 0.86 16.84 -21.53
C ALA A 276 0.08 15.92 -20.57
N ARG A 277 -0.48 16.52 -19.49
CA ARG A 277 -1.20 15.73 -18.48
C ARG A 277 -2.37 14.95 -19.07
N GLU A 278 -3.06 15.52 -20.05
CA GLU A 278 -4.18 14.92 -20.78
C GLU A 278 -3.77 13.77 -21.71
N ASP A 279 -2.49 13.63 -22.05
CA ASP A 279 -1.99 12.58 -22.93
C ASP A 279 -1.81 11.23 -22.21
N ILE A 280 -1.68 11.26 -20.92
CA ILE A 280 -1.48 10.07 -20.08
C ILE A 280 -2.57 9.98 -19.01
N VAL A 281 -3.05 8.77 -18.74
CA VAL A 281 -4.10 8.52 -17.75
C VAL A 281 -3.77 7.30 -16.91
N ARG A 282 -4.35 7.26 -15.71
CA ARG A 282 -4.31 6.08 -14.83
C ARG A 282 -4.78 4.82 -15.56
N GLY A 283 -4.07 3.72 -15.36
CA GLY A 283 -4.35 2.43 -16.01
C GLY A 283 -3.58 2.18 -17.29
N GLN A 284 -2.92 3.21 -17.87
CA GLN A 284 -1.88 2.97 -18.88
C GLN A 284 -0.62 2.42 -18.21
N VAL A 285 0.32 1.93 -19.01
CA VAL A 285 1.63 1.48 -18.53
C VAL A 285 2.76 2.24 -19.20
N LEU A 286 3.80 2.55 -18.44
CA LEU A 286 5.10 2.94 -18.95
C LEU A 286 5.93 1.68 -19.16
N ALA A 287 6.45 1.48 -20.36
CA ALA A 287 7.18 0.27 -20.69
C ALA A 287 8.42 0.57 -21.52
N LYS A 288 9.39 -0.34 -21.49
CA LYS A 288 10.51 -0.30 -22.42
C LYS A 288 9.96 -0.36 -23.85
N PRO A 289 10.47 0.45 -24.82
CA PRO A 289 9.95 0.49 -26.17
C PRO A 289 9.83 -0.90 -26.81
N LYS A 290 8.68 -1.16 -27.41
CA LYS A 290 8.34 -2.43 -28.10
C LYS A 290 8.31 -3.68 -27.21
N SER A 291 8.25 -3.52 -25.89
CA SER A 291 8.20 -4.65 -24.94
C SER A 291 6.77 -5.06 -24.56
N VAL A 292 5.79 -4.22 -24.85
CA VAL A 292 4.37 -4.44 -24.54
C VAL A 292 3.53 -4.09 -25.77
N THR A 293 2.55 -4.94 -26.09
CA THR A 293 1.56 -4.70 -27.14
C THR A 293 0.18 -4.67 -26.50
N PRO A 294 -0.62 -3.63 -26.73
CA PRO A 294 -2.00 -3.59 -26.26
C PRO A 294 -2.85 -4.59 -27.03
N HIS A 295 -3.81 -5.23 -26.38
CA HIS A 295 -4.73 -6.19 -26.95
C HIS A 295 -6.17 -5.69 -26.80
N SER A 296 -6.98 -5.81 -27.87
CA SER A 296 -8.42 -5.50 -27.89
C SER A 296 -9.28 -6.73 -27.61
N GLU A 297 -8.73 -7.92 -27.79
CA GLU A 297 -9.39 -9.20 -27.54
C GLU A 297 -8.64 -9.99 -26.47
N PHE A 298 -9.35 -10.47 -25.45
CA PHE A 298 -8.79 -11.24 -24.36
C PHE A 298 -9.82 -12.18 -23.76
N LYS A 299 -9.36 -13.19 -23.03
CA LYS A 299 -10.19 -14.03 -22.16
C LYS A 299 -9.99 -13.60 -20.72
N ALA A 300 -11.06 -13.52 -19.97
CA ALA A 300 -11.02 -13.17 -18.55
C ALA A 300 -11.81 -14.17 -17.72
N GLU A 301 -11.31 -14.46 -16.53
CA GLU A 301 -12.08 -15.07 -15.44
C GLU A 301 -12.66 -13.94 -14.60
N VAL A 302 -13.96 -14.02 -14.33
CA VAL A 302 -14.68 -12.95 -13.63
C VAL A 302 -15.22 -13.50 -12.31
N TYR A 303 -14.81 -12.91 -11.22
CA TYR A 303 -15.40 -13.15 -9.90
C TYR A 303 -16.42 -12.06 -9.60
N VAL A 304 -17.67 -12.45 -9.34
CA VAL A 304 -18.75 -11.51 -9.00
C VAL A 304 -18.95 -11.53 -7.49
N LEU A 305 -18.80 -10.34 -6.86
CA LEU A 305 -19.07 -10.18 -5.44
C LEU A 305 -20.55 -10.47 -5.14
N THR A 306 -20.84 -11.22 -4.09
CA THR A 306 -22.19 -11.37 -3.55
C THR A 306 -22.63 -10.06 -2.88
N LYS A 307 -23.91 -9.73 -3.02
CA LYS A 307 -24.50 -8.53 -2.37
C LYS A 307 -24.61 -8.70 -0.87
#